data_9059d06307a1571e33cfd9f67d030d02
#
_entry.id   9059d06307a1571e33cfd9f67d030d02
#
_cell.length_a   1.000
_cell.length_b   1.000
_cell.length_c   1.000
_cell.angle_alpha   90.00
_cell.angle_beta   90.00
_cell.angle_gamma   90.00
#
_symmetry.space_group_name_H-M   'P 1'
#
loop_
_entity.id
_entity.type
_entity.pdbx_description
1 polymer ?
#
loop_
_entity_poly.entity_id
_entity_poly.type
_entity_poly.pdbx_seq_one_letter_code
_entity_poly.pdbx_strand_id
1 'polypeptide(L)'
;MRHGIYISEVPTSIVPPIKTDAGIPIVIGTAPVNLAADGVGKTNEPVLAYTYAEAVAALGYYDDWANYTLCEFIYSHFVLYNVAPVVFINVLDPTTHKESVASTSHTLAAGQVTLPDVGILMSSLVVKATAEGSALVVGTDYTAAFGTDGKVIVSRVKGGGITTDTSTIYVAYDKLKPSLVTATTVIGGVDTNSGALLGLELVNQVFPKYRIVAGQICAPYWSTKPDVAAVMEAKANAINGVFRAVALTDIPTDEVTKYSDAPAWKNDNNYVYNRQTVCWPKVKLGSKIFHMSTQQAGLTCLLDSQNSDVPYESPSNKNLQMDGLCLEDGTEVVFGMDEANYLNGQGIITALNWIGGWRLWGNRTAAYPATTDPKDSFLSIRRMFDWNGNVFLQTYWQKVDKPVNRVLIET
;
A
#
# COMPACT_ATOMS: atom_id res chain seq x y z
N MET A 1 -12.09 -34.60 -17.11
CA MET A 1 -10.72 -34.65 -16.56
C MET A 1 -9.77 -34.72 -17.73
N ARG A 2 -8.93 -33.68 -17.94
CA ARG A 2 -7.90 -33.75 -18.98
C ARG A 2 -6.76 -34.59 -18.46
N HIS A 3 -6.49 -35.74 -19.09
CA HIS A 3 -5.31 -36.55 -18.82
C HIS A 3 -4.14 -35.95 -19.59
N GLY A 4 -3.08 -35.56 -18.87
CA GLY A 4 -1.85 -35.06 -19.46
C GLY A 4 -0.96 -34.37 -18.42
N ILE A 5 0.32 -34.30 -18.69
CA ILE A 5 1.28 -33.49 -17.94
C ILE A 5 1.19 -32.09 -18.55
N TYR A 6 0.79 -31.09 -17.77
CA TYR A 6 0.74 -29.70 -18.18
C TYR A 6 2.01 -29.01 -17.69
N ILE A 7 2.85 -28.59 -18.60
CA ILE A 7 4.02 -27.76 -18.32
C ILE A 7 3.55 -26.31 -18.43
N SER A 8 3.58 -25.58 -17.34
CA SER A 8 3.46 -24.12 -17.37
C SER A 8 4.87 -23.52 -17.34
N GLU A 9 5.18 -22.68 -18.29
CA GLU A 9 6.37 -21.85 -18.21
C GLU A 9 6.09 -20.72 -17.22
N VAL A 10 6.84 -20.72 -16.13
CA VAL A 10 6.91 -19.59 -15.20
C VAL A 10 8.10 -18.74 -15.66
N PRO A 11 7.98 -17.40 -15.73
CA PRO A 11 9.13 -16.55 -16.06
C PRO A 11 10.29 -16.84 -15.12
N THR A 12 11.42 -17.31 -15.66
CA THR A 12 12.56 -17.81 -14.87
C THR A 12 13.52 -16.74 -14.40
N SER A 13 13.32 -15.47 -14.76
CA SER A 13 14.18 -14.38 -14.33
C SER A 13 13.47 -13.49 -13.30
N ILE A 14 13.21 -14.03 -12.12
CA ILE A 14 12.94 -13.19 -10.97
C ILE A 14 14.31 -12.73 -10.47
N VAL A 15 14.69 -11.50 -10.79
CA VAL A 15 15.82 -10.86 -10.12
C VAL A 15 15.44 -10.73 -8.65
N PRO A 16 16.22 -11.32 -7.70
CA PRO A 16 15.88 -11.21 -6.29
C PRO A 16 15.77 -9.75 -5.88
N PRO A 17 14.76 -9.37 -5.08
CA PRO A 17 14.64 -8.01 -4.57
C PRO A 17 15.88 -7.60 -3.77
N ILE A 18 16.26 -6.34 -3.88
CA ILE A 18 17.30 -5.73 -3.07
C ILE A 18 16.73 -5.57 -1.66
N LYS A 19 17.41 -6.12 -0.66
CA LYS A 19 17.02 -6.00 0.75
C LYS A 19 17.54 -4.69 1.34
N THR A 20 16.75 -4.06 2.20
CA THR A 20 17.12 -2.88 2.97
C THR A 20 16.53 -2.98 4.37
N ASP A 21 17.28 -2.50 5.37
CA ASP A 21 16.84 -2.50 6.77
C ASP A 21 16.49 -1.09 7.26
N ALA A 22 17.21 -0.06 6.79
CA ALA A 22 17.01 1.32 7.26
C ALA A 22 15.71 1.97 6.77
N GLY A 23 15.27 1.61 5.57
CA GLY A 23 14.14 2.23 4.89
C GLY A 23 12.87 1.39 4.85
N ILE A 24 12.76 0.30 5.61
CA ILE A 24 11.60 -0.61 5.52
C ILE A 24 10.29 0.14 5.72
N PRO A 25 9.38 0.12 4.72
CA PRO A 25 8.09 0.77 4.83
C PRO A 25 7.05 -0.12 5.52
N ILE A 26 6.23 0.49 6.36
CA ILE A 26 4.92 -0.04 6.74
C ILE A 26 3.88 0.71 5.92
N VAL A 27 3.03 -0.03 5.22
CA VAL A 27 2.04 0.53 4.30
C VAL A 27 0.64 0.11 4.69
N ILE A 28 -0.25 1.10 4.86
CA ILE A 28 -1.63 0.88 5.27
C ILE A 28 -2.57 1.29 4.16
N GLY A 29 -3.59 0.47 3.91
CA GLY A 29 -4.57 0.73 2.87
C GLY A 29 -5.50 -0.45 2.62
N THR A 30 -6.01 -0.55 1.42
CA THR A 30 -6.99 -1.55 0.98
C THR A 30 -6.40 -2.50 -0.05
N ALA A 31 -6.80 -3.77 -0.01
CA ALA A 31 -6.36 -4.80 -0.96
C ALA A 31 -7.51 -5.72 -1.38
N PRO A 32 -7.48 -6.29 -2.61
CA PRO A 32 -8.51 -7.19 -3.13
C PRO A 32 -8.33 -8.61 -2.58
N VAL A 33 -8.61 -8.80 -1.30
CA VAL A 33 -8.37 -10.08 -0.58
C VAL A 33 -9.11 -11.29 -1.16
N ASN A 34 -10.19 -11.06 -1.91
CA ASN A 34 -10.87 -12.11 -2.66
C ASN A 34 -9.99 -12.76 -3.74
N LEU A 35 -8.95 -12.06 -4.21
CA LEU A 35 -7.97 -12.56 -5.19
C LEU A 35 -6.71 -13.14 -4.54
N ALA A 36 -6.64 -13.19 -3.21
CA ALA A 36 -5.55 -13.84 -2.50
C ALA A 36 -5.51 -15.34 -2.77
N ALA A 37 -4.35 -15.98 -2.57
CA ALA A 37 -4.16 -17.38 -2.91
C ALA A 37 -5.08 -18.36 -2.14
N ASP A 38 -5.46 -17.99 -0.92
CA ASP A 38 -6.41 -18.76 -0.09
C ASP A 38 -7.89 -18.34 -0.28
N GLY A 39 -8.14 -17.31 -1.13
CA GLY A 39 -9.47 -16.74 -1.39
C GLY A 39 -10.06 -15.94 -0.23
N VAL A 40 -9.34 -15.76 0.86
CA VAL A 40 -9.74 -15.02 2.06
C VAL A 40 -8.83 -13.80 2.28
N GLY A 41 -7.52 -13.99 2.05
CA GLY A 41 -6.49 -12.98 2.24
C GLY A 41 -6.28 -12.58 3.70
N LYS A 42 -5.38 -11.63 3.90
CA LYS A 42 -5.00 -11.11 5.21
C LYS A 42 -5.59 -9.73 5.45
N THR A 43 -6.25 -9.57 6.60
CA THR A 43 -6.92 -8.32 6.98
C THR A 43 -6.70 -8.04 8.46
N ASN A 44 -6.50 -6.77 8.80
CA ASN A 44 -6.26 -6.30 10.18
C ASN A 44 -5.12 -7.05 10.89
N GLU A 45 -4.08 -7.41 10.13
CA GLU A 45 -2.82 -7.92 10.66
C GLU A 45 -1.64 -7.45 9.79
N PRO A 46 -0.44 -7.25 10.38
CA PRO A 46 0.75 -6.96 9.59
C PRO A 46 1.17 -8.18 8.76
N VAL A 47 1.43 -7.95 7.48
CA VAL A 47 1.90 -8.93 6.49
C VAL A 47 3.27 -8.51 5.99
N LEU A 48 4.29 -9.31 6.24
CA LEU A 48 5.63 -9.11 5.72
C LEU A 48 5.78 -9.80 4.37
N ALA A 49 6.23 -9.08 3.35
CA ALA A 49 6.50 -9.62 2.03
C ALA A 49 7.90 -9.22 1.54
N TYR A 50 8.61 -10.20 0.97
CA TYR A 50 9.92 -10.01 0.35
C TYR A 50 9.85 -10.03 -1.17
N THR A 51 8.72 -10.45 -1.74
CA THR A 51 8.52 -10.58 -3.17
C THR A 51 7.12 -10.14 -3.58
N TYR A 52 6.98 -9.77 -4.85
CA TYR A 52 5.66 -9.51 -5.46
C TYR A 52 4.70 -10.70 -5.27
N ALA A 53 5.20 -11.92 -5.50
CA ALA A 53 4.38 -13.13 -5.39
C ALA A 53 3.86 -13.36 -3.95
N GLU A 54 4.69 -13.12 -2.93
CA GLU A 54 4.27 -13.22 -1.52
C GLU A 54 3.19 -12.17 -1.18
N ALA A 55 3.38 -10.93 -1.62
CA ALA A 55 2.40 -9.87 -1.40
C ALA A 55 1.05 -10.19 -2.06
N VAL A 56 1.08 -10.62 -3.32
CA VAL A 56 -0.13 -10.99 -4.08
C VAL A 56 -0.80 -12.23 -3.49
N ALA A 57 -0.03 -13.23 -3.07
CA ALA A 57 -0.59 -14.43 -2.44
C ALA A 57 -1.34 -14.11 -1.14
N ALA A 58 -0.84 -13.16 -0.35
CA ALA A 58 -1.43 -12.79 0.93
C ALA A 58 -2.59 -11.78 0.82
N LEU A 59 -2.53 -10.86 -0.14
CA LEU A 59 -3.41 -9.68 -0.21
C LEU A 59 -4.29 -9.65 -1.47
N GLY A 60 -3.97 -10.44 -2.50
CA GLY A 60 -4.49 -10.25 -3.84
C GLY A 60 -3.83 -9.07 -4.55
N TYR A 61 -4.12 -8.93 -5.85
CA TYR A 61 -3.69 -7.78 -6.65
C TYR A 61 -4.70 -7.50 -7.76
N TYR A 62 -5.01 -6.21 -7.94
CA TYR A 62 -5.84 -5.73 -9.03
C TYR A 62 -5.42 -4.31 -9.42
N ASP A 63 -5.49 -3.97 -10.71
CA ASP A 63 -5.01 -2.67 -11.23
C ASP A 63 -5.97 -1.49 -10.96
N ASP A 64 -6.98 -1.66 -10.13
CA ASP A 64 -7.84 -0.58 -9.64
C ASP A 64 -7.29 -0.02 -8.33
N TRP A 65 -6.30 0.85 -8.42
CA TRP A 65 -5.61 1.40 -7.26
C TRP A 65 -6.41 2.45 -6.48
N ALA A 66 -7.44 3.01 -7.10
CA ALA A 66 -8.38 3.90 -6.41
C ALA A 66 -9.17 3.16 -5.32
N ASN A 67 -9.54 1.92 -5.58
CA ASN A 67 -10.24 1.05 -4.65
C ASN A 67 -9.30 0.17 -3.80
N TYR A 68 -8.14 -0.20 -4.34
CA TYR A 68 -7.16 -1.10 -3.70
C TYR A 68 -5.79 -0.44 -3.60
N THR A 69 -5.67 0.49 -2.65
CA THR A 69 -4.52 1.41 -2.56
C THR A 69 -3.18 0.71 -2.27
N LEU A 70 -3.19 -0.48 -1.64
CA LEU A 70 -1.97 -1.27 -1.43
C LEU A 70 -1.40 -1.81 -2.74
N CYS A 71 -2.22 -2.00 -3.78
CA CYS A 71 -1.76 -2.51 -5.07
C CYS A 71 -0.81 -1.52 -5.78
N GLU A 72 -1.03 -0.21 -5.61
CA GLU A 72 -0.10 0.83 -6.07
C GLU A 72 1.30 0.62 -5.47
N PHE A 73 1.36 0.40 -4.16
CA PHE A 73 2.60 0.23 -3.44
C PHE A 73 3.30 -1.10 -3.77
N ILE A 74 2.52 -2.19 -3.89
CA ILE A 74 3.03 -3.50 -4.34
C ILE A 74 3.71 -3.35 -5.71
N TYR A 75 3.05 -2.67 -6.65
CA TYR A 75 3.60 -2.45 -7.98
C TYR A 75 4.87 -1.57 -7.93
N SER A 76 4.82 -0.43 -7.24
CA SER A 76 5.95 0.49 -7.12
C SER A 76 7.19 -0.21 -6.55
N HIS A 77 7.05 -0.88 -5.40
CA HIS A 77 8.20 -1.44 -4.70
C HIS A 77 8.77 -2.69 -5.37
N PHE A 78 7.92 -3.64 -5.75
CA PHE A 78 8.40 -4.92 -6.27
C PHE A 78 8.60 -4.93 -7.79
N VAL A 79 7.86 -4.12 -8.56
CA VAL A 79 7.98 -4.12 -10.02
C VAL A 79 8.89 -2.99 -10.50
N LEU A 80 8.73 -1.75 -9.99
CA LEU A 80 9.53 -0.62 -10.47
C LEU A 80 10.89 -0.52 -9.80
N TYR A 81 10.94 -0.50 -8.46
CA TYR A 81 12.19 -0.33 -7.71
C TYR A 81 12.86 -1.65 -7.35
N ASN A 82 12.12 -2.76 -7.37
CA ASN A 82 12.59 -4.09 -6.98
C ASN A 82 13.31 -4.09 -5.62
N VAL A 83 12.66 -3.49 -4.61
CA VAL A 83 13.17 -3.35 -3.24
C VAL A 83 12.27 -4.09 -2.25
N ALA A 84 12.86 -4.64 -1.21
CA ALA A 84 12.20 -5.41 -0.17
C ALA A 84 13.01 -5.33 1.16
N PRO A 85 12.39 -5.67 2.32
CA PRO A 85 11.00 -6.09 2.51
C PRO A 85 10.02 -4.92 2.60
N VAL A 86 8.73 -5.23 2.55
CA VAL A 86 7.62 -4.32 2.83
C VAL A 86 6.68 -4.97 3.84
N VAL A 87 6.18 -4.20 4.80
CA VAL A 87 5.12 -4.64 5.71
C VAL A 87 3.81 -3.98 5.29
N PHE A 88 2.83 -4.78 4.93
CA PHE A 88 1.50 -4.33 4.53
C PHE A 88 0.49 -4.51 5.66
N ILE A 89 -0.45 -3.57 5.78
CA ILE A 89 -1.60 -3.64 6.67
C ILE A 89 -2.84 -3.35 5.83
N ASN A 90 -3.61 -4.38 5.51
CA ASN A 90 -4.88 -4.24 4.81
C ASN A 90 -6.00 -4.03 5.83
N VAL A 91 -6.79 -2.97 5.64
CA VAL A 91 -7.94 -2.63 6.50
C VAL A 91 -9.29 -2.92 5.85
N LEU A 92 -9.29 -3.40 4.59
CA LEU A 92 -10.51 -3.82 3.90
C LEU A 92 -10.90 -5.22 4.36
N ASP A 93 -11.82 -5.29 5.33
CA ASP A 93 -12.29 -6.53 5.93
C ASP A 93 -13.49 -7.09 5.17
N PRO A 94 -13.40 -8.29 4.55
CA PRO A 94 -14.48 -8.89 3.77
C PRO A 94 -15.70 -9.28 4.61
N THR A 95 -15.60 -9.27 5.93
CA THR A 95 -16.74 -9.55 6.81
C THR A 95 -17.63 -8.33 7.01
N THR A 96 -17.06 -7.12 7.01
CA THR A 96 -17.74 -5.86 7.27
C THR A 96 -17.82 -4.94 6.07
N HIS A 97 -16.79 -4.93 5.19
CA HIS A 97 -16.73 -4.06 4.02
C HIS A 97 -17.18 -4.80 2.75
N LYS A 98 -18.42 -5.28 2.76
CA LYS A 98 -19.02 -6.03 1.66
C LYS A 98 -20.42 -5.53 1.35
N GLU A 99 -20.92 -5.91 0.17
CA GLU A 99 -22.26 -5.67 -0.30
C GLU A 99 -22.84 -6.97 -0.85
N SER A 100 -24.07 -7.29 -0.43
CA SER A 100 -24.77 -8.47 -0.93
C SER A 100 -25.49 -8.15 -2.24
N VAL A 101 -25.24 -8.95 -3.26
CA VAL A 101 -25.92 -8.90 -4.55
C VAL A 101 -26.99 -9.98 -4.57
N ALA A 102 -28.24 -9.53 -4.70
CA ALA A 102 -29.41 -10.43 -4.77
C ALA A 102 -29.33 -11.33 -6.01
N SER A 103 -30.05 -12.44 -5.96
CA SER A 103 -30.11 -13.42 -7.06
C SER A 103 -30.55 -12.78 -8.37
N THR A 104 -29.69 -12.81 -9.37
CA THR A 104 -29.92 -12.30 -10.72
C THR A 104 -29.75 -13.42 -11.76
N SER A 105 -30.47 -13.30 -12.87
CA SER A 105 -30.42 -14.30 -13.95
C SER A 105 -29.24 -14.03 -14.88
N HIS A 106 -28.50 -15.07 -15.25
CA HIS A 106 -27.40 -15.04 -16.20
C HIS A 106 -27.56 -16.20 -17.19
N THR A 107 -27.48 -15.91 -18.48
CA THR A 107 -27.55 -16.93 -19.52
C THR A 107 -26.15 -17.35 -19.93
N LEU A 108 -25.89 -18.66 -19.92
CA LEU A 108 -24.61 -19.20 -20.35
C LEU A 108 -24.45 -19.06 -21.88
N ALA A 109 -23.23 -18.82 -22.30
CA ALA A 109 -22.78 -18.92 -23.67
C ALA A 109 -21.65 -19.96 -23.75
N ALA A 110 -21.83 -20.97 -24.59
CA ALA A 110 -20.91 -22.11 -24.69
C ALA A 110 -20.59 -22.77 -23.32
N GLY A 111 -21.62 -22.86 -22.45
CA GLY A 111 -21.49 -23.48 -21.13
C GLY A 111 -20.85 -22.63 -20.05
N GLN A 112 -20.56 -21.34 -20.29
CA GLN A 112 -19.92 -20.43 -19.35
C GLN A 112 -20.66 -19.09 -19.27
N VAL A 113 -20.51 -18.39 -18.15
CA VAL A 113 -20.90 -16.99 -17.99
C VAL A 113 -19.90 -16.26 -17.08
N THR A 114 -19.54 -15.04 -17.47
CA THR A 114 -18.74 -14.15 -16.64
C THR A 114 -19.68 -13.24 -15.85
N LEU A 115 -19.56 -13.23 -14.54
CA LEU A 115 -20.34 -12.36 -13.67
C LEU A 115 -19.88 -10.89 -13.85
N PRO A 116 -20.79 -9.92 -13.75
CA PRO A 116 -20.50 -8.53 -14.11
C PRO A 116 -19.55 -7.84 -13.13
N ASP A 117 -19.59 -8.23 -11.85
CA ASP A 117 -18.88 -7.55 -10.77
C ASP A 117 -17.45 -8.07 -10.56
N VAL A 118 -16.59 -7.18 -10.07
CA VAL A 118 -15.30 -7.52 -9.46
C VAL A 118 -15.45 -7.61 -7.94
N GLY A 119 -14.43 -8.13 -7.25
CA GLY A 119 -14.45 -8.19 -5.78
C GLY A 119 -15.35 -9.30 -5.20
N ILE A 120 -15.89 -10.22 -6.00
CA ILE A 120 -16.78 -11.29 -5.55
C ILE A 120 -16.05 -12.20 -4.55
N LEU A 121 -16.71 -12.45 -3.41
CA LEU A 121 -16.26 -13.38 -2.39
C LEU A 121 -16.73 -14.79 -2.77
N MET A 122 -15.82 -15.65 -3.24
CA MET A 122 -16.14 -16.97 -3.74
C MET A 122 -16.88 -17.85 -2.73
N SER A 123 -16.61 -17.67 -1.44
CA SER A 123 -17.26 -18.40 -0.35
C SER A 123 -18.77 -18.09 -0.20
N SER A 124 -19.19 -16.94 -0.73
CA SER A 124 -20.59 -16.49 -0.69
C SER A 124 -21.38 -16.82 -1.96
N LEU A 125 -20.71 -17.37 -3.00
CA LEU A 125 -21.32 -17.62 -4.29
C LEU A 125 -22.38 -18.71 -4.20
N VAL A 126 -23.62 -18.38 -4.56
CA VAL A 126 -24.75 -19.30 -4.64
C VAL A 126 -25.27 -19.32 -6.07
N VAL A 127 -25.21 -20.48 -6.69
CA VAL A 127 -25.71 -20.70 -8.07
C VAL A 127 -26.93 -21.63 -8.02
N LYS A 128 -27.99 -21.29 -8.75
CA LYS A 128 -29.21 -22.07 -8.86
C LYS A 128 -29.61 -22.26 -10.33
N ALA A 129 -30.25 -23.37 -10.66
CA ALA A 129 -30.75 -23.63 -12.01
C ALA A 129 -32.07 -22.87 -12.32
N THR A 130 -32.87 -22.56 -11.30
CA THR A 130 -34.12 -21.78 -11.39
C THR A 130 -34.19 -20.80 -10.23
N ALA A 131 -34.98 -19.73 -10.36
CA ALA A 131 -35.08 -18.68 -9.34
C ALA A 131 -35.35 -19.22 -7.93
N GLU A 132 -36.32 -20.15 -7.83
CA GLU A 132 -36.73 -20.75 -6.55
C GLU A 132 -36.10 -22.13 -6.32
N GLY A 133 -35.12 -22.52 -7.14
CA GLY A 133 -34.45 -23.82 -7.04
C GLY A 133 -33.50 -23.91 -5.85
N SER A 134 -33.10 -25.14 -5.54
CA SER A 134 -32.01 -25.40 -4.58
C SER A 134 -30.69 -24.93 -5.14
N ALA A 135 -29.76 -24.61 -4.23
CA ALA A 135 -28.37 -24.27 -4.59
C ALA A 135 -27.68 -25.48 -5.25
N LEU A 136 -27.00 -25.22 -6.33
CA LEU A 136 -26.15 -26.19 -7.03
C LEU A 136 -24.84 -26.39 -6.31
N VAL A 137 -24.21 -27.52 -6.53
CA VAL A 137 -22.96 -27.91 -5.84
C VAL A 137 -21.75 -27.63 -6.71
N VAL A 138 -20.81 -26.81 -6.18
CA VAL A 138 -19.55 -26.54 -6.85
C VAL A 138 -18.72 -27.83 -7.04
N GLY A 139 -18.10 -27.97 -8.21
CA GLY A 139 -17.35 -29.18 -8.59
C GLY A 139 -18.21 -30.31 -9.15
N THR A 140 -19.53 -30.34 -8.88
CA THR A 140 -20.47 -31.35 -9.38
C THR A 140 -21.35 -30.76 -10.48
N ASP A 141 -21.98 -29.64 -10.22
CA ASP A 141 -22.94 -29.01 -11.14
C ASP A 141 -22.28 -27.88 -11.95
N TYR A 142 -21.36 -27.16 -11.32
CA TYR A 142 -20.62 -26.07 -11.94
C TYR A 142 -19.21 -25.94 -11.33
N THR A 143 -18.33 -25.22 -12.02
CA THR A 143 -17.08 -24.70 -11.48
C THR A 143 -17.10 -23.19 -11.53
N ALA A 144 -16.38 -22.54 -10.59
CA ALA A 144 -16.20 -21.10 -10.58
C ALA A 144 -14.73 -20.78 -10.41
N ALA A 145 -14.22 -19.81 -11.17
CA ALA A 145 -12.84 -19.36 -11.10
C ALA A 145 -12.75 -17.87 -11.45
N PHE A 146 -11.73 -17.19 -10.94
CA PHE A 146 -11.44 -15.82 -11.38
C PHE A 146 -10.81 -15.82 -12.77
N GLY A 147 -11.29 -14.93 -13.64
CA GLY A 147 -10.65 -14.56 -14.88
C GLY A 147 -9.47 -13.60 -14.63
N THR A 148 -8.73 -13.31 -15.69
CA THR A 148 -7.59 -12.35 -15.65
C THR A 148 -8.03 -10.91 -15.38
N ASP A 149 -9.33 -10.63 -15.57
CA ASP A 149 -9.98 -9.35 -15.31
C ASP A 149 -10.55 -9.24 -13.88
N GLY A 150 -10.24 -10.19 -12.99
CA GLY A 150 -10.73 -10.23 -11.61
C GLY A 150 -12.22 -10.58 -11.45
N LYS A 151 -12.91 -10.89 -12.53
CA LYS A 151 -14.31 -11.32 -12.52
C LYS A 151 -14.44 -12.83 -12.39
N VAL A 152 -15.55 -13.29 -11.84
CA VAL A 152 -15.82 -14.72 -11.69
C VAL A 152 -16.45 -15.28 -12.96
N ILE A 153 -15.88 -16.36 -13.47
CA ILE A 153 -16.40 -17.16 -14.57
C ILE A 153 -17.03 -18.40 -13.97
N VAL A 154 -18.34 -18.56 -14.18
CA VAL A 154 -19.10 -19.77 -13.81
C VAL A 154 -19.20 -20.66 -15.04
N SER A 155 -18.73 -21.91 -14.93
CA SER A 155 -18.74 -22.90 -16.02
C SER A 155 -19.54 -24.12 -15.59
N ARG A 156 -20.44 -24.59 -16.46
CA ARG A 156 -21.20 -25.82 -16.17
C ARG A 156 -20.31 -27.06 -16.15
N VAL A 157 -20.67 -28.03 -15.32
CA VAL A 157 -20.12 -29.38 -15.39
C VAL A 157 -21.07 -30.24 -16.20
N LYS A 158 -20.57 -30.95 -17.21
CA LYS A 158 -21.40 -31.84 -18.07
C LYS A 158 -21.96 -32.98 -17.25
N GLY A 159 -23.25 -33.13 -17.25
CA GLY A 159 -23.95 -34.13 -16.42
C GLY A 159 -24.39 -33.61 -15.05
N GLY A 160 -24.06 -32.39 -14.69
CA GLY A 160 -24.56 -31.72 -13.48
C GLY A 160 -25.91 -31.06 -13.68
N GLY A 161 -26.35 -30.33 -12.66
CA GLY A 161 -27.69 -29.69 -12.63
C GLY A 161 -27.93 -28.58 -13.66
N ILE A 162 -26.86 -28.05 -14.32
CA ILE A 162 -26.99 -27.14 -15.45
C ILE A 162 -27.01 -27.95 -16.74
N THR A 163 -28.17 -28.06 -17.36
CA THR A 163 -28.42 -29.08 -18.37
C THR A 163 -27.89 -28.77 -19.77
N THR A 164 -27.86 -27.48 -20.18
CA THR A 164 -27.40 -27.08 -21.53
C THR A 164 -26.37 -25.95 -21.48
N ASP A 165 -25.61 -25.77 -22.59
CA ASP A 165 -24.61 -24.73 -22.75
C ASP A 165 -25.21 -23.30 -22.86
N THR A 166 -26.52 -23.20 -22.98
CA THR A 166 -27.32 -21.97 -23.07
C THR A 166 -28.33 -21.83 -21.94
N SER A 167 -28.20 -22.64 -20.87
CA SER A 167 -29.07 -22.55 -19.70
C SER A 167 -28.98 -21.18 -19.04
N THR A 168 -30.12 -20.71 -18.52
CA THR A 168 -30.13 -19.56 -17.61
C THR A 168 -29.94 -20.07 -16.19
N ILE A 169 -29.00 -19.46 -15.46
CA ILE A 169 -28.75 -19.72 -14.04
C ILE A 169 -29.06 -18.47 -13.23
N TYR A 170 -29.29 -18.64 -11.95
CA TYR A 170 -29.55 -17.57 -11.00
C TYR A 170 -28.42 -17.53 -9.99
N VAL A 171 -27.77 -16.36 -9.87
CA VAL A 171 -26.54 -16.22 -9.07
C VAL A 171 -26.67 -15.11 -8.04
N ALA A 172 -26.38 -15.41 -6.79
CA ALA A 172 -26.27 -14.46 -5.69
C ALA A 172 -24.87 -14.56 -5.07
N TYR A 173 -24.35 -13.46 -4.58
CA TYR A 173 -23.02 -13.40 -3.93
C TYR A 173 -22.86 -12.13 -3.09
N ASP A 174 -21.87 -12.14 -2.22
CA ASP A 174 -21.31 -10.93 -1.61
C ASP A 174 -20.10 -10.49 -2.42
N LYS A 175 -19.89 -9.18 -2.52
CA LYS A 175 -18.68 -8.58 -3.11
C LYS A 175 -18.06 -7.57 -2.17
N LEU A 176 -16.75 -7.41 -2.25
CA LEU A 176 -16.02 -6.35 -1.55
C LEU A 176 -16.58 -4.97 -1.92
N LYS A 177 -16.66 -4.10 -0.94
CA LYS A 177 -17.10 -2.71 -1.11
C LYS A 177 -16.07 -1.77 -0.47
N PRO A 178 -14.96 -1.45 -1.20
CA PRO A 178 -13.89 -0.59 -0.68
C PRO A 178 -14.38 0.78 -0.20
N SER A 179 -15.46 1.32 -0.78
CA SER A 179 -16.06 2.60 -0.39
C SER A 179 -16.62 2.65 1.05
N LEU A 180 -16.73 1.51 1.73
CA LEU A 180 -17.09 1.45 3.15
C LEU A 180 -15.88 1.67 4.06
N VAL A 181 -14.66 1.56 3.55
CA VAL A 181 -13.45 1.92 4.29
C VAL A 181 -13.39 3.45 4.38
N THR A 182 -13.19 3.96 5.57
CA THR A 182 -13.13 5.39 5.87
C THR A 182 -11.80 5.76 6.52
N ALA A 183 -11.52 7.05 6.66
CA ALA A 183 -10.37 7.53 7.42
C ALA A 183 -10.33 6.93 8.85
N THR A 184 -11.48 6.83 9.50
CA THR A 184 -11.60 6.20 10.83
C THR A 184 -11.18 4.72 10.80
N THR A 185 -11.51 3.98 9.74
CA THR A 185 -11.08 2.59 9.58
C THR A 185 -9.55 2.48 9.46
N VAL A 186 -8.93 3.40 8.70
CA VAL A 186 -7.47 3.45 8.52
C VAL A 186 -6.75 3.88 9.80
N ILE A 187 -7.27 4.89 10.49
CA ILE A 187 -6.77 5.31 11.80
C ILE A 187 -6.85 4.15 12.80
N GLY A 188 -7.98 3.45 12.81
CA GLY A 188 -8.20 2.31 13.66
C GLY A 188 -8.29 2.68 15.14
N GLY A 189 -7.61 1.90 15.97
CA GLY A 189 -7.64 2.03 17.42
C GLY A 189 -7.57 0.66 18.08
N VAL A 190 -8.10 0.57 19.29
CA VAL A 190 -8.25 -0.68 20.05
C VAL A 190 -9.72 -1.05 20.09
N ASP A 191 -10.07 -2.21 19.56
CA ASP A 191 -11.41 -2.76 19.73
C ASP A 191 -11.67 -3.05 21.20
N THR A 192 -12.63 -2.37 21.78
CA THR A 192 -12.94 -2.45 23.22
C THR A 192 -13.50 -3.81 23.65
N ASN A 193 -14.05 -4.59 22.72
CA ASN A 193 -14.63 -5.90 23.02
C ASN A 193 -13.58 -7.03 22.98
N SER A 194 -12.71 -6.99 21.96
CA SER A 194 -11.70 -8.04 21.74
C SER A 194 -10.30 -7.64 22.23
N GLY A 195 -10.03 -6.35 22.42
CA GLY A 195 -8.68 -5.83 22.68
C GLY A 195 -7.78 -5.83 21.45
N ALA A 196 -8.32 -6.14 20.28
CA ALA A 196 -7.55 -6.20 19.04
C ALA A 196 -7.13 -4.80 18.58
N LEU A 197 -5.91 -4.67 18.08
CA LEU A 197 -5.44 -3.47 17.40
C LEU A 197 -5.96 -3.45 15.98
N LEU A 198 -6.36 -2.26 15.50
CA LEU A 198 -6.91 -2.04 14.17
C LEU A 198 -6.20 -0.86 13.50
N GLY A 199 -6.19 -0.85 12.17
CA GLY A 199 -5.65 0.28 11.39
C GLY A 199 -4.20 0.61 11.72
N LEU A 200 -3.90 1.91 11.89
CA LEU A 200 -2.56 2.41 12.21
C LEU A 200 -2.01 1.93 13.58
N GLU A 201 -2.85 1.46 14.51
CA GLU A 201 -2.36 0.84 15.74
C GLU A 201 -1.57 -0.45 15.49
N LEU A 202 -1.86 -1.15 14.40
CA LEU A 202 -1.14 -2.37 14.01
C LEU A 202 0.35 -2.16 13.70
N VAL A 203 0.77 -0.91 13.47
CA VAL A 203 2.21 -0.56 13.35
C VAL A 203 2.99 -1.02 14.58
N ASN A 204 2.38 -0.99 15.76
CA ASN A 204 2.97 -1.44 17.01
C ASN A 204 3.17 -2.96 17.10
N GLN A 205 2.51 -3.74 16.24
CA GLN A 205 2.68 -5.21 16.19
C GLN A 205 3.83 -5.66 15.29
N VAL A 206 4.37 -4.78 14.44
CA VAL A 206 5.38 -5.14 13.45
C VAL A 206 6.67 -5.63 14.13
N PHE A 207 7.20 -4.87 15.08
CA PHE A 207 8.42 -5.29 15.78
C PHE A 207 8.24 -6.55 16.63
N PRO A 208 7.20 -6.70 17.46
CA PRO A 208 6.96 -7.94 18.19
C PRO A 208 6.81 -9.17 17.29
N LYS A 209 6.14 -9.03 16.12
CA LYS A 209 5.86 -10.14 15.22
C LYS A 209 7.06 -10.50 14.33
N TYR A 210 7.77 -9.52 13.80
CA TYR A 210 8.79 -9.73 12.75
C TYR A 210 10.20 -9.31 13.15
N ARG A 211 10.40 -8.61 14.27
CA ARG A 211 11.66 -8.00 14.69
C ARG A 211 12.21 -6.95 13.70
N ILE A 212 11.32 -6.32 12.96
CA ILE A 212 11.62 -5.27 12.01
C ILE A 212 11.33 -3.91 12.63
N VAL A 213 12.27 -2.98 12.49
CA VAL A 213 12.07 -1.56 12.81
C VAL A 213 11.78 -0.83 11.51
N ALA A 214 10.59 -0.23 11.40
CA ALA A 214 10.22 0.53 10.23
C ALA A 214 10.99 1.85 10.14
N GLY A 215 11.41 2.23 8.94
CA GLY A 215 11.98 3.54 8.64
C GLY A 215 10.95 4.51 8.05
N GLN A 216 9.86 4.00 7.51
CA GLN A 216 8.84 4.78 6.81
C GLN A 216 7.43 4.25 7.14
N ILE A 217 6.46 5.17 7.25
CA ILE A 217 5.02 4.85 7.33
C ILE A 217 4.34 5.51 6.13
N CYS A 218 3.63 4.71 5.33
CA CYS A 218 2.99 5.13 4.09
C CYS A 218 1.51 4.72 4.09
N ALA A 219 0.67 5.53 3.46
CA ALA A 219 -0.74 5.25 3.27
C ALA A 219 -1.22 5.92 1.96
N PRO A 220 -0.94 5.33 0.77
CA PRO A 220 -1.33 5.90 -0.51
C PRO A 220 -2.83 6.24 -0.52
N TYR A 221 -3.21 7.41 -1.06
CA TYR A 221 -4.53 8.01 -1.00
C TYR A 221 -4.92 8.46 0.42
N TRP A 222 -4.79 7.63 1.44
CA TRP A 222 -5.24 7.93 2.81
C TRP A 222 -4.40 9.02 3.47
N SER A 223 -3.13 9.14 3.09
CA SER A 223 -2.23 10.20 3.60
C SER A 223 -2.61 11.61 3.16
N THR A 224 -3.54 11.76 2.22
CA THR A 224 -4.12 13.07 1.84
C THR A 224 -5.21 13.54 2.81
N LYS A 225 -5.67 12.69 3.72
CA LYS A 225 -6.67 13.02 4.73
C LYS A 225 -5.94 13.50 6.00
N PRO A 226 -6.20 14.73 6.46
CA PRO A 226 -5.45 15.37 7.56
C PRO A 226 -5.47 14.57 8.87
N ASP A 227 -6.59 13.95 9.20
CA ASP A 227 -6.74 13.12 10.38
C ASP A 227 -5.88 11.85 10.32
N VAL A 228 -5.82 11.19 9.15
CA VAL A 228 -4.95 10.03 8.93
C VAL A 228 -3.48 10.44 8.99
N ALA A 229 -3.10 11.53 8.30
CA ALA A 229 -1.73 12.03 8.27
C ALA A 229 -1.21 12.40 9.68
N ALA A 230 -2.05 13.00 10.50
CA ALA A 230 -1.72 13.33 11.89
C ALA A 230 -1.44 12.07 12.73
N VAL A 231 -2.22 10.99 12.54
CA VAL A 231 -1.98 9.73 13.24
C VAL A 231 -0.76 9.01 12.69
N MET A 232 -0.52 9.05 11.37
CA MET A 232 0.72 8.52 10.76
C MET A 232 1.96 9.16 11.39
N GLU A 233 1.96 10.48 11.54
CA GLU A 233 3.05 11.23 12.17
C GLU A 233 3.22 10.87 13.64
N ALA A 234 2.12 10.82 14.40
CA ALA A 234 2.15 10.42 15.80
C ALA A 234 2.74 9.01 15.98
N LYS A 235 2.41 8.05 15.08
CA LYS A 235 3.04 6.72 15.09
C LYS A 235 4.51 6.78 14.69
N ALA A 236 4.87 7.58 13.68
CA ALA A 236 6.26 7.74 13.26
C ALA A 236 7.17 8.28 14.39
N ASN A 237 6.63 9.08 15.29
CA ASN A 237 7.36 9.60 16.45
C ASN A 237 7.65 8.55 17.52
N ALA A 238 6.80 7.53 17.67
CA ALA A 238 6.90 6.62 18.82
C ALA A 238 6.29 5.24 18.54
N ILE A 239 6.81 4.50 17.55
CA ILE A 239 6.42 3.09 17.34
C ILE A 239 6.82 2.30 18.60
N ASN A 240 5.86 1.57 19.20
CA ASN A 240 6.04 0.88 20.49
C ASN A 240 6.57 1.79 21.61
N GLY A 241 6.37 3.10 21.52
CA GLY A 241 6.84 4.09 22.48
C GLY A 241 8.33 4.44 22.36
N VAL A 242 9.11 3.78 21.51
CA VAL A 242 10.58 3.87 21.48
C VAL A 242 11.18 4.07 20.08
N PHE A 243 10.70 3.37 19.05
CA PHE A 243 11.25 3.47 17.69
C PHE A 243 10.67 4.66 16.94
N ARG A 244 11.43 5.12 15.97
CA ARG A 244 11.11 6.30 15.17
C ARG A 244 11.21 6.01 13.68
N ALA A 245 10.30 6.61 12.92
CA ALA A 245 10.22 6.52 11.47
C ALA A 245 9.85 7.89 10.88
N VAL A 246 9.62 7.96 9.57
CA VAL A 246 9.10 9.15 8.88
C VAL A 246 7.76 8.79 8.22
N ALA A 247 6.74 9.62 8.41
CA ALA A 247 5.48 9.53 7.71
C ALA A 247 5.61 10.20 6.32
N LEU A 248 5.30 9.45 5.27
CA LEU A 248 5.28 9.97 3.90
C LEU A 248 3.84 10.30 3.52
N THR A 249 3.58 11.57 3.22
CA THR A 249 2.22 12.06 2.96
C THR A 249 2.14 12.84 1.66
N ASP A 250 0.93 12.98 1.12
CA ASP A 250 0.65 13.69 -0.12
C ASP A 250 -0.40 14.77 0.09
N ILE A 251 -0.36 15.81 -0.74
CA ILE A 251 -1.42 16.81 -0.88
C ILE A 251 -2.44 16.29 -1.90
N PRO A 252 -3.76 16.35 -1.64
CA PRO A 252 -4.79 15.89 -2.57
C PRO A 252 -4.80 16.76 -3.84
N THR A 253 -4.71 16.12 -4.99
CA THR A 253 -4.62 16.81 -6.29
C THR A 253 -5.97 17.01 -6.97
N ASP A 254 -7.05 16.51 -6.38
CA ASP A 254 -8.44 16.86 -6.69
C ASP A 254 -8.85 18.19 -6.04
N GLU A 255 -8.28 18.55 -4.90
CA GLU A 255 -8.53 19.82 -4.17
C GLU A 255 -7.49 20.88 -4.59
N VAL A 256 -6.20 20.52 -4.64
CA VAL A 256 -5.08 21.42 -4.90
C VAL A 256 -4.52 21.17 -6.29
N THR A 257 -5.05 21.94 -7.25
CA THR A 257 -4.70 21.78 -8.68
C THR A 257 -3.57 22.70 -9.14
N LYS A 258 -3.11 23.64 -8.29
CA LYS A 258 -2.03 24.58 -8.61
C LYS A 258 -0.92 24.50 -7.56
N TYR A 259 0.32 24.58 -8.02
CA TYR A 259 1.48 24.55 -7.13
C TYR A 259 1.49 25.72 -6.13
N SER A 260 0.93 26.88 -6.52
CA SER A 260 0.84 28.07 -5.66
C SER A 260 -0.05 27.88 -4.44
N ASP A 261 -1.01 26.98 -4.51
CA ASP A 261 -2.02 26.76 -3.47
C ASP A 261 -1.57 25.67 -2.47
N ALA A 262 -0.62 24.83 -2.87
CA ALA A 262 -0.11 23.72 -2.08
C ALA A 262 0.47 24.14 -0.71
N PRO A 263 1.23 25.24 -0.56
CA PRO A 263 1.72 25.67 0.74
C PRO A 263 0.62 26.13 1.71
N ALA A 264 -0.42 26.80 1.21
CA ALA A 264 -1.55 27.20 2.03
C ALA A 264 -2.30 25.98 2.54
N TRP A 265 -2.65 25.05 1.63
CA TRP A 265 -3.31 23.80 1.99
C TRP A 265 -2.52 23.00 3.05
N LYS A 266 -1.18 22.86 2.84
CA LYS A 266 -0.26 22.18 3.76
C LYS A 266 -0.35 22.75 5.19
N ASN A 267 -0.29 24.08 5.30
CA ASN A 267 -0.28 24.75 6.58
C ASN A 267 -1.67 24.72 7.25
N ASP A 268 -2.74 24.96 6.50
CA ASP A 268 -4.11 24.95 6.99
C ASP A 268 -4.55 23.57 7.51
N ASN A 269 -3.99 22.51 6.95
CA ASN A 269 -4.24 21.13 7.33
C ASN A 269 -3.19 20.52 8.28
N ASN A 270 -2.28 21.34 8.83
CA ASN A 270 -1.26 20.93 9.82
C ASN A 270 -0.26 19.88 9.34
N TYR A 271 0.11 19.88 8.06
CA TYR A 271 1.23 19.06 7.57
C TYR A 271 2.56 19.79 7.82
N VAL A 272 2.99 19.85 9.09
CA VAL A 272 4.07 20.76 9.53
C VAL A 272 5.10 20.09 10.46
N TYR A 273 5.17 18.76 10.47
CA TYR A 273 5.98 18.03 11.43
C TYR A 273 7.36 17.63 10.88
N ASN A 274 8.33 17.46 11.77
CA ASN A 274 9.72 17.13 11.41
C ASN A 274 9.93 15.66 11.02
N ARG A 275 8.99 14.76 11.37
CA ARG A 275 8.96 13.35 10.91
C ARG A 275 7.87 13.10 9.88
N GLN A 276 7.58 14.12 9.11
CA GLN A 276 6.63 14.06 8.01
C GLN A 276 7.29 14.62 6.75
N THR A 277 7.03 14.00 5.61
CA THR A 277 7.24 14.60 4.28
C THR A 277 5.91 14.86 3.62
N VAL A 278 5.85 15.88 2.79
CA VAL A 278 4.65 16.26 2.05
C VAL A 278 5.00 16.35 0.58
N CYS A 279 4.30 15.59 -0.26
CA CYS A 279 4.53 15.51 -1.69
C CYS A 279 3.39 16.15 -2.49
N TRP A 280 3.73 16.77 -3.62
CA TRP A 280 2.80 17.27 -4.63
C TRP A 280 3.52 17.45 -5.97
N PRO A 281 2.91 17.15 -7.13
CA PRO A 281 1.62 16.49 -7.36
C PRO A 281 1.75 14.95 -7.44
N LYS A 282 0.84 14.26 -8.15
CA LYS A 282 0.98 12.84 -8.49
C LYS A 282 1.98 12.62 -9.62
N VAL A 283 2.50 11.40 -9.73
CA VAL A 283 3.41 10.98 -10.79
C VAL A 283 2.74 9.98 -11.72
N LYS A 284 3.07 10.05 -13.00
CA LYS A 284 2.52 9.20 -14.05
C LYS A 284 3.63 8.37 -14.68
N LEU A 285 3.32 7.12 -14.98
CA LEU A 285 4.15 6.22 -15.78
C LEU A 285 3.25 5.42 -16.72
N GLY A 286 3.29 5.75 -18.01
CA GLY A 286 2.34 5.21 -18.99
C GLY A 286 0.90 5.55 -18.64
N SER A 287 0.07 4.53 -18.42
CA SER A 287 -1.32 4.69 -17.98
C SER A 287 -1.51 4.69 -16.47
N LYS A 288 -0.45 4.43 -15.69
CA LYS A 288 -0.51 4.29 -14.24
C LYS A 288 -0.20 5.62 -13.55
N ILE A 289 -1.01 5.97 -12.55
CA ILE A 289 -0.86 7.18 -11.74
C ILE A 289 -0.54 6.74 -10.31
N PHE A 290 0.53 7.30 -9.74
CA PHE A 290 1.01 7.02 -8.39
C PHE A 290 0.92 8.27 -7.51
N HIS A 291 0.72 8.07 -6.22
CA HIS A 291 1.06 9.09 -5.24
C HIS A 291 2.59 9.27 -5.23
N MET A 292 3.05 10.52 -5.15
CA MET A 292 4.49 10.78 -5.19
C MET A 292 5.19 10.20 -3.95
N SER A 293 4.52 10.15 -2.81
CA SER A 293 5.04 9.51 -1.58
C SER A 293 5.36 8.03 -1.79
N THR A 294 4.56 7.30 -2.59
CA THR A 294 4.82 5.89 -2.96
C THR A 294 6.12 5.75 -3.74
N GLN A 295 6.34 6.61 -4.72
CA GLN A 295 7.58 6.64 -5.50
C GLN A 295 8.78 7.09 -4.66
N GLN A 296 8.59 8.09 -3.79
CA GLN A 296 9.61 8.52 -2.83
C GLN A 296 10.04 7.38 -1.92
N ALA A 297 9.09 6.59 -1.40
CA ALA A 297 9.39 5.46 -0.53
C ALA A 297 10.27 4.42 -1.24
N GLY A 298 9.91 4.02 -2.46
CA GLY A 298 10.68 3.06 -3.25
C GLY A 298 12.09 3.56 -3.57
N LEU A 299 12.21 4.82 -4.02
CA LEU A 299 13.51 5.44 -4.28
C LEU A 299 14.37 5.50 -3.02
N THR A 300 13.78 5.86 -1.87
CA THR A 300 14.48 5.92 -0.58
C THR A 300 15.01 4.55 -0.17
N CYS A 301 14.20 3.49 -0.27
CA CYS A 301 14.64 2.12 0.00
C CYS A 301 15.81 1.70 -0.91
N LEU A 302 15.73 2.05 -2.20
CA LEU A 302 16.80 1.74 -3.16
C LEU A 302 18.11 2.43 -2.78
N LEU A 303 18.07 3.72 -2.42
CA LEU A 303 19.25 4.47 -2.00
C LEU A 303 19.87 3.91 -0.71
N ASP A 304 19.05 3.62 0.30
CA ASP A 304 19.51 3.05 1.55
C ASP A 304 20.24 1.72 1.30
N SER A 305 19.70 0.84 0.46
CA SER A 305 20.34 -0.43 0.10
C SER A 305 21.69 -0.25 -0.60
N GLN A 306 21.82 0.78 -1.45
CA GLN A 306 23.08 1.12 -2.12
C GLN A 306 24.13 1.68 -1.16
N ASN A 307 23.69 2.24 -0.04
CA ASN A 307 24.53 2.85 0.98
C ASN A 307 24.75 1.93 2.21
N SER A 308 24.71 0.62 2.01
CA SER A 308 24.88 -0.39 3.08
C SER A 308 23.89 -0.23 4.22
N ASP A 309 22.64 0.08 3.88
CA ASP A 309 21.51 0.31 4.79
C ASP A 309 21.67 1.50 5.76
N VAL A 310 22.51 2.49 5.38
CA VAL A 310 22.68 3.72 6.14
C VAL A 310 21.94 4.88 5.43
N PRO A 311 20.96 5.53 6.05
CA PRO A 311 20.06 6.48 5.40
C PRO A 311 20.60 7.91 5.33
N TYR A 312 21.88 8.10 4.99
CA TYR A 312 22.52 9.42 4.97
C TYR A 312 22.29 10.19 3.67
N GLU A 313 21.98 9.47 2.59
CA GLU A 313 21.82 10.10 1.28
C GLU A 313 20.42 10.64 1.08
N SER A 314 20.34 11.87 0.53
CA SER A 314 19.08 12.49 0.18
C SER A 314 18.48 11.85 -1.08
N PRO A 315 17.17 11.56 -1.11
CA PRO A 315 16.49 11.13 -2.34
C PRO A 315 16.33 12.27 -3.36
N SER A 316 16.57 13.52 -2.97
CA SER A 316 16.52 14.67 -3.89
C SER A 316 17.57 14.56 -4.99
N ASN A 317 17.20 14.98 -6.19
CA ASN A 317 18.01 14.90 -7.41
C ASN A 317 18.39 13.47 -7.82
N LYS A 318 17.58 12.47 -7.43
CA LYS A 318 17.70 11.09 -7.88
C LYS A 318 16.59 10.76 -8.87
N ASN A 319 16.86 9.80 -9.76
CA ASN A 319 15.92 9.40 -10.81
C ASN A 319 14.67 8.75 -10.23
N LEU A 320 13.51 9.26 -10.65
CA LEU A 320 12.21 8.63 -10.42
C LEU A 320 11.80 7.77 -11.62
N GLN A 321 11.05 6.71 -11.35
CA GLN A 321 10.45 5.84 -12.36
C GLN A 321 9.12 6.44 -12.85
N MET A 322 9.21 7.45 -13.72
CA MET A 322 8.05 8.21 -14.20
C MET A 322 8.28 8.82 -15.58
N ASP A 323 7.20 9.21 -16.23
CA ASP A 323 7.22 9.92 -17.52
C ASP A 323 6.45 11.27 -17.48
N GLY A 324 5.75 11.58 -16.39
CA GLY A 324 5.04 12.85 -16.24
C GLY A 324 4.56 13.13 -14.81
N LEU A 325 4.20 14.40 -14.58
CA LEU A 325 3.46 14.85 -13.40
C LEU A 325 2.00 15.04 -13.77
N CYS A 326 1.08 14.70 -12.88
CA CYS A 326 -0.35 14.86 -13.14
C CYS A 326 -1.16 15.13 -11.86
N LEU A 327 -2.40 15.55 -12.07
CA LEU A 327 -3.44 15.64 -11.05
C LEU A 327 -4.20 14.30 -10.95
N GLU A 328 -5.19 14.23 -10.06
CA GLU A 328 -6.03 13.05 -9.84
C GLU A 328 -6.75 12.58 -11.11
N ASP A 329 -7.23 13.50 -11.90
CA ASP A 329 -7.96 13.26 -13.17
C ASP A 329 -7.04 12.94 -14.36
N GLY A 330 -5.71 12.89 -14.14
CA GLY A 330 -4.70 12.67 -15.17
C GLY A 330 -4.29 13.93 -15.94
N THR A 331 -4.82 15.12 -15.60
CA THR A 331 -4.40 16.39 -16.17
C THR A 331 -2.91 16.60 -15.93
N GLU A 332 -2.16 16.85 -17.00
CA GLU A 332 -0.70 17.03 -16.94
C GLU A 332 -0.34 18.30 -16.16
N VAL A 333 0.67 18.19 -15.29
CA VAL A 333 1.27 19.30 -14.57
C VAL A 333 2.68 19.52 -15.11
N VAL A 334 2.92 20.73 -15.60
CA VAL A 334 4.24 21.13 -16.13
C VAL A 334 4.71 22.37 -15.39
N PHE A 335 5.90 22.31 -14.81
CA PHE A 335 6.57 23.46 -14.22
C PHE A 335 8.10 23.33 -14.32
N GLY A 336 8.79 24.44 -14.15
CA GLY A 336 10.23 24.51 -14.23
C GLY A 336 10.93 24.53 -12.86
N MET A 337 12.17 24.97 -12.89
CA MET A 337 13.02 25.02 -11.70
C MET A 337 12.50 26.00 -10.65
N ASP A 338 11.92 27.12 -11.06
CA ASP A 338 11.49 28.18 -10.12
C ASP A 338 10.29 27.72 -9.30
N GLU A 339 9.30 27.09 -9.93
CA GLU A 339 8.13 26.52 -9.26
C GLU A 339 8.53 25.35 -8.35
N ALA A 340 9.41 24.47 -8.82
CA ALA A 340 9.92 23.37 -8.00
C ALA A 340 10.70 23.88 -6.78
N ASN A 341 11.52 24.91 -6.93
CA ASN A 341 12.24 25.54 -5.83
C ASN A 341 11.31 26.30 -4.89
N TYR A 342 10.23 26.91 -5.41
CA TYR A 342 9.20 27.52 -4.57
C TYR A 342 8.55 26.48 -3.66
N LEU A 343 8.12 25.34 -4.19
CA LEU A 343 7.55 24.23 -3.39
C LEU A 343 8.55 23.73 -2.33
N ASN A 344 9.82 23.52 -2.70
CA ASN A 344 10.87 23.13 -1.76
C ASN A 344 11.11 24.17 -0.68
N GLY A 345 11.01 25.45 -1.02
CA GLY A 345 11.07 26.57 -0.08
C GLY A 345 9.92 26.57 0.94
N GLN A 346 8.87 25.78 0.70
CA GLN A 346 7.72 25.60 1.59
C GLN A 346 7.67 24.19 2.24
N GLY A 347 8.76 23.42 2.12
CA GLY A 347 8.83 22.08 2.71
C GLY A 347 7.98 21.04 1.97
N ILE A 348 7.72 21.26 0.68
CA ILE A 348 6.98 20.34 -0.20
C ILE A 348 7.95 19.71 -1.17
N ILE A 349 7.92 18.37 -1.24
CA ILE A 349 8.70 17.56 -2.18
C ILE A 349 7.91 17.46 -3.49
N THR A 350 8.61 17.60 -4.60
CA THR A 350 8.04 17.48 -5.94
C THR A 350 8.96 16.68 -6.86
N ALA A 351 8.68 16.62 -8.15
CA ALA A 351 9.57 16.08 -9.15
C ALA A 351 9.78 17.09 -10.28
N LEU A 352 10.93 17.00 -10.94
CA LEU A 352 11.32 17.91 -12.00
C LEU A 352 11.96 17.13 -13.14
N ASN A 353 11.53 17.39 -14.37
CA ASN A 353 12.21 16.91 -15.55
C ASN A 353 13.32 17.92 -15.92
N TRP A 354 14.55 17.52 -15.65
CA TRP A 354 15.72 18.39 -15.85
C TRP A 354 16.88 17.60 -16.47
N ILE A 355 18.11 18.10 -16.33
CA ILE A 355 19.27 17.42 -16.86
C ILE A 355 19.36 15.97 -16.36
N GLY A 356 19.25 15.01 -17.28
CA GLY A 356 19.28 13.57 -17.00
C GLY A 356 17.93 12.93 -16.71
N GLY A 357 16.80 13.60 -16.97
CA GLY A 357 15.43 13.06 -16.89
C GLY A 357 14.67 13.46 -15.63
N TRP A 358 13.66 12.69 -15.28
CA TRP A 358 12.81 12.95 -14.13
C TRP A 358 13.51 12.67 -12.80
N ARG A 359 13.51 13.67 -11.93
CA ARG A 359 14.20 13.66 -10.64
C ARG A 359 13.24 13.99 -9.51
N LEU A 360 13.33 13.27 -8.40
CA LEU A 360 12.71 13.75 -7.16
C LEU A 360 13.39 15.06 -6.75
N TRP A 361 12.62 16.07 -6.36
CA TRP A 361 13.12 17.39 -6.05
C TRP A 361 12.66 17.87 -4.69
N GLY A 362 13.56 17.81 -3.71
CA GLY A 362 13.34 18.23 -2.33
C GLY A 362 13.93 17.28 -1.29
N ASN A 363 14.54 17.88 -0.25
CA ASN A 363 15.09 17.19 0.92
C ASN A 363 14.64 17.88 2.21
N ARG A 364 13.45 18.48 2.20
CA ARG A 364 12.90 19.15 3.38
C ARG A 364 11.84 18.29 4.04
N THR A 365 11.80 18.35 5.37
CA THR A 365 10.66 17.85 6.14
C THR A 365 9.50 18.83 6.05
N ALA A 366 8.31 18.39 6.44
CA ALA A 366 7.13 19.24 6.49
C ALA A 366 7.25 20.41 7.48
N ALA A 367 8.15 20.33 8.46
CA ALA A 367 8.40 21.41 9.43
C ALA A 367 9.06 22.67 8.82
N TYR A 368 9.67 22.54 7.65
CA TYR A 368 10.25 23.68 6.94
C TYR A 368 9.12 24.49 6.24
N PRO A 369 9.18 25.84 6.21
CA PRO A 369 10.23 26.75 6.69
C PRO A 369 10.09 27.18 8.15
N ALA A 370 9.06 26.76 8.90
CA ALA A 370 8.86 27.18 10.29
C ALA A 370 10.04 26.79 11.20
N THR A 371 10.67 25.63 10.90
CA THR A 371 11.89 25.16 11.57
C THR A 371 13.04 25.18 10.57
N THR A 372 14.14 25.82 10.95
CA THR A 372 15.37 25.93 10.14
C THR A 372 16.54 25.13 10.71
N ASP A 373 16.39 24.54 11.90
CA ASP A 373 17.40 23.64 12.47
C ASP A 373 17.66 22.49 11.47
N PRO A 374 18.91 22.27 11.02
CA PRO A 374 19.24 21.22 10.05
C PRO A 374 18.73 19.84 10.44
N LYS A 375 18.73 19.49 11.72
CA LYS A 375 18.25 18.21 12.23
C LYS A 375 16.76 18.00 11.95
N ASP A 376 15.95 19.04 12.01
CA ASP A 376 14.51 18.96 11.90
C ASP A 376 13.97 19.42 10.53
N SER A 377 14.79 20.16 9.77
CA SER A 377 14.39 20.71 8.48
C SER A 377 14.86 19.89 7.27
N PHE A 378 15.89 19.03 7.42
CA PHE A 378 16.37 18.16 6.35
C PHE A 378 16.00 16.71 6.58
N LEU A 379 15.33 16.11 5.60
CA LEU A 379 14.85 14.72 5.66
C LEU A 379 15.99 13.72 5.88
N SER A 380 17.07 13.80 5.11
CA SER A 380 18.21 12.88 5.25
C SER A 380 18.86 12.97 6.63
N ILE A 381 19.00 14.18 7.18
CA ILE A 381 19.55 14.37 8.52
C ILE A 381 18.58 13.81 9.57
N ARG A 382 17.28 14.08 9.44
CA ARG A 382 16.26 13.55 10.37
C ARG A 382 16.29 12.03 10.38
N ARG A 383 16.30 11.40 9.20
CA ARG A 383 16.36 9.94 9.07
C ARG A 383 17.64 9.36 9.71
N MET A 384 18.80 10.01 9.56
CA MET A 384 20.02 9.60 10.20
C MET A 384 19.93 9.61 11.72
N PHE A 385 19.34 10.67 12.31
CA PHE A 385 19.14 10.73 13.76
C PHE A 385 18.17 9.65 14.26
N ASP A 386 17.10 9.39 13.53
CA ASP A 386 16.10 8.38 13.89
C ASP A 386 16.69 6.96 13.75
N TRP A 387 17.41 6.69 12.67
CA TRP A 387 18.12 5.42 12.46
C TRP A 387 19.17 5.15 13.55
N ASN A 388 20.03 6.13 13.85
CA ASN A 388 20.99 6.02 14.94
C ASN A 388 20.29 5.71 16.28
N GLY A 389 19.22 6.44 16.60
CA GLY A 389 18.44 6.20 17.81
C GLY A 389 17.88 4.78 17.88
N ASN A 390 17.34 4.28 16.77
CA ASN A 390 16.79 2.92 16.67
C ASN A 390 17.89 1.86 16.82
N VAL A 391 19.07 2.06 16.21
CA VAL A 391 20.24 1.17 16.32
C VAL A 391 20.76 1.14 17.76
N PHE A 392 20.94 2.30 18.41
CA PHE A 392 21.34 2.36 19.81
C PHE A 392 20.37 1.62 20.71
N LEU A 393 19.07 1.83 20.50
CA LEU A 393 18.04 1.15 21.30
C LEU A 393 18.16 -0.37 21.18
N GLN A 394 18.28 -0.90 19.97
CA GLN A 394 18.40 -2.35 19.75
C GLN A 394 19.70 -2.91 20.33
N THR A 395 20.80 -2.18 20.17
CA THR A 395 22.13 -2.62 20.63
C THR A 395 22.22 -2.69 22.16
N TYR A 396 21.68 -1.68 22.83
CA TYR A 396 21.81 -1.54 24.28
C TYR A 396 20.61 -2.07 25.08
N TRP A 397 19.54 -2.52 24.42
CA TRP A 397 18.36 -3.07 25.11
C TRP A 397 18.70 -4.20 26.08
N GLN A 398 19.63 -5.05 25.73
CA GLN A 398 20.11 -6.15 26.58
C GLN A 398 20.79 -5.70 27.89
N LYS A 399 21.09 -4.42 28.03
CA LYS A 399 21.69 -3.83 29.24
C LYS A 399 20.65 -3.23 30.19
N VAL A 400 19.39 -3.14 29.77
CA VAL A 400 18.28 -2.67 30.61
C VAL A 400 18.16 -3.58 31.85
N ASP A 401 17.93 -2.99 33.01
CA ASP A 401 17.79 -3.65 34.32
C ASP A 401 19.02 -4.44 34.80
N LYS A 402 20.18 -4.28 34.14
CA LYS A 402 21.42 -4.83 34.68
C LYS A 402 22.01 -3.93 35.76
N PRO A 403 22.63 -4.51 36.81
CA PRO A 403 23.34 -3.72 37.81
C PRO A 403 24.42 -2.82 37.18
N VAL A 404 24.40 -1.56 37.53
CA VAL A 404 25.41 -0.61 37.05
C VAL A 404 26.74 -0.94 37.72
N ASN A 405 27.74 -1.34 36.93
CA ASN A 405 29.09 -1.56 37.37
C ASN A 405 30.07 -0.97 36.33
N ARG A 406 31.36 -0.94 36.69
CA ARG A 406 32.41 -0.34 35.82
C ARG A 406 32.43 -0.98 34.42
N VAL A 407 32.29 -2.29 34.32
CA VAL A 407 32.29 -3.04 33.05
C VAL A 407 31.10 -2.63 32.18
N LEU A 408 29.92 -2.41 32.76
CA LEU A 408 28.74 -1.96 32.01
C LEU A 408 28.91 -0.53 31.46
N ILE A 409 29.69 0.31 32.12
CA ILE A 409 29.96 1.69 31.70
C ILE A 409 31.04 1.74 30.61
N GLU A 410 32.02 0.85 30.66
CA GLU A 410 33.17 0.81 29.74
C GLU A 410 32.88 0.00 28.44
N THR A 411 31.77 -0.75 28.35
CA THR A 411 31.33 -1.53 27.17
C THR A 411 30.07 -0.94 26.53
#